data_1a23ae77922153c41ae01c64e010533d
#
_entry.id   1a23ae77922153c41ae01c64e010533d
#
_cell.length_a   1.000
_cell.length_b   1.000
_cell.length_c   1.000
_cell.angle_alpha   90.00
_cell.angle_beta   90.00
_cell.angle_gamma   90.00
#
_symmetry.space_group_name_H-M   'P 1'
#
loop_
_entity.id
_entity.type
_entity.pdbx_description
1 polymer ?
#
loop_
_entity_poly.entity_id
_entity_poly.type
_entity_poly.pdbx_seq_one_letter_code
_entity_poly.pdbx_strand_id
1 'polypeptide(L)'
;MNTPKIKMLVLSLTGQCNFACKYCYAAEHDGSMLKVDDAIKAVNLAAGSGEKFVIQFSGGEPLLNFKCLKAVVKYVQDNNLPAVLQIQTNGSLMTDEIAQYLFKNKVAIGV
;
A
#
# COMPACT_ATOMS: atom_id res chain seq x y z
N MET A 1 1.00 -7.17 28.30
CA MET A 1 1.58 -6.07 27.53
C MET A 1 0.85 -5.92 26.22
N ASN A 2 0.46 -4.72 25.90
CA ASN A 2 -0.32 -4.46 24.69
C ASN A 2 0.57 -4.30 23.49
N THR A 3 0.31 -5.09 22.46
CA THR A 3 0.94 -4.88 21.17
C THR A 3 0.36 -3.62 20.53
N PRO A 4 1.21 -2.70 20.05
CA PRO A 4 0.67 -1.52 19.39
C PRO A 4 -0.20 -1.91 18.20
N LYS A 5 -1.34 -1.25 18.08
CA LYS A 5 -2.24 -1.49 16.95
C LYS A 5 -1.81 -0.61 15.78
N ILE A 6 -1.65 -1.20 14.63
CA ILE A 6 -1.32 -0.46 13.42
C ILE A 6 -2.61 0.09 12.83
N LYS A 7 -2.77 1.40 12.86
CA LYS A 7 -3.93 2.06 12.29
C LYS A 7 -3.71 2.49 10.84
N MET A 8 -2.47 2.69 10.46
CA MET A 8 -2.12 3.04 9.09
C MET A 8 -0.83 2.34 8.72
N LEU A 9 -0.86 1.63 7.61
CA LEU A 9 0.31 0.98 7.03
C LEU A 9 0.67 1.72 5.75
N VAL A 10 1.85 2.30 5.71
CA VAL A 10 2.35 2.95 4.52
C VAL A 10 3.25 1.97 3.78
N LEU A 11 2.84 1.57 2.57
CA LEU A 11 3.64 0.70 1.71
C LEU A 11 4.35 1.55 0.68
N SER A 12 5.66 1.66 0.81
CA SER A 12 6.47 2.34 -0.17
C SER A 12 6.79 1.35 -1.28
N LEU A 13 6.08 1.47 -2.39
CA LEU A 13 6.16 0.50 -3.50
C LEU A 13 7.42 0.66 -4.34
N THR A 14 8.04 1.83 -4.27
CA THR A 14 9.31 2.10 -4.95
C THR A 14 10.35 2.53 -3.93
N GLY A 15 11.62 2.49 -4.29
CA GLY A 15 12.72 2.63 -3.35
C GLY A 15 12.91 3.99 -2.70
N GLN A 16 12.09 4.99 -3.04
CA GLN A 16 12.23 6.31 -2.45
C GLN A 16 11.10 6.59 -1.48
N CYS A 17 11.43 6.58 -0.20
CA CYS A 17 10.48 6.92 0.84
C CYS A 17 10.98 8.17 1.56
N ASN A 18 10.20 9.25 1.50
CA ASN A 18 10.57 10.52 2.10
C ASN A 18 10.00 10.69 3.51
N PHE A 19 9.39 9.64 4.05
CA PHE A 19 8.72 9.74 5.33
C PHE A 19 9.48 9.00 6.41
N ALA A 20 9.71 9.66 7.54
CA ALA A 20 10.14 9.01 8.76
C ALA A 20 8.89 8.51 9.49
N CYS A 21 8.33 7.42 9.01
CA CYS A 21 7.07 6.90 9.51
C CYS A 21 7.31 5.61 10.28
N LYS A 22 6.71 5.49 11.48
CA LYS A 22 6.85 4.29 12.29
C LYS A 22 6.27 3.06 11.61
N TYR A 23 5.29 3.25 10.75
CA TYR A 23 4.57 2.15 10.12
C TYR A 23 4.83 2.08 8.62
N CYS A 24 5.97 2.65 8.20
CA CYS A 24 6.35 2.62 6.80
C CYS A 24 7.12 1.34 6.53
N TYR A 25 6.63 0.55 5.59
CA TYR A 25 7.33 -0.62 5.09
C TYR A 25 7.77 -0.30 3.67
N ALA A 26 9.07 -0.17 3.48
CA ALA A 26 9.62 0.34 2.23
C ALA A 26 10.49 -0.70 1.53
N ALA A 27 10.57 -0.58 0.21
CA ALA A 27 11.60 -1.25 -0.57
C ALA A 27 12.96 -0.71 -0.16
N GLU A 28 14.03 -1.42 -0.50
CA GLU A 28 15.37 -0.96 -0.20
C GLU A 28 15.64 0.38 -0.86
N HIS A 29 16.48 1.20 -0.22
CA HIS A 29 16.71 2.59 -0.64
C HIS A 29 17.61 2.72 -1.86
N ASP A 30 17.84 1.65 -2.59
CA ASP A 30 18.65 1.65 -3.80
C ASP A 30 17.80 1.79 -5.08
N GLY A 31 16.52 2.10 -4.94
CA GLY A 31 15.63 2.23 -6.07
C GLY A 31 14.89 0.96 -6.46
N SER A 32 15.08 -0.12 -5.70
CA SER A 32 14.36 -1.35 -6.00
C SER A 32 12.88 -1.22 -5.68
N MET A 33 12.09 -2.11 -6.25
CA MET A 33 10.66 -2.14 -6.01
C MET A 33 10.33 -3.10 -4.88
N LEU A 34 9.30 -2.77 -4.11
CA LEU A 34 8.82 -3.62 -3.04
C LEU A 34 8.32 -4.94 -3.63
N LYS A 35 8.76 -6.05 -3.06
CA LYS A 35 8.32 -7.36 -3.50
C LYS A 35 6.93 -7.66 -2.96
N VAL A 36 6.15 -8.37 -3.76
CA VAL A 36 4.78 -8.74 -3.37
C VAL A 36 4.78 -9.51 -2.04
N ASP A 37 5.68 -10.46 -1.88
CA ASP A 37 5.74 -11.25 -0.63
C ASP A 37 5.98 -10.37 0.59
N ASP A 38 6.85 -9.38 0.46
CA ASP A 38 7.15 -8.47 1.57
C ASP A 38 5.95 -7.57 1.87
N ALA A 39 5.26 -7.12 0.83
CA ALA A 39 4.06 -6.31 1.02
C ALA A 39 2.97 -7.12 1.73
N ILE A 40 2.76 -8.36 1.36
CA ILE A 40 1.76 -9.22 1.98
C ILE A 40 2.11 -9.49 3.45
N LYS A 41 3.38 -9.70 3.76
CA LYS A 41 3.82 -9.85 5.15
C LYS A 41 3.47 -8.63 5.98
N ALA A 42 3.70 -7.44 5.44
CA ALA A 42 3.40 -6.20 6.15
C ALA A 42 1.89 -6.05 6.37
N VAL A 43 1.09 -6.38 5.36
CA VAL A 43 -0.37 -6.34 5.48
C VAL A 43 -0.86 -7.30 6.56
N ASN A 44 -0.29 -8.50 6.62
CA ASN A 44 -0.67 -9.47 7.64
C ASN A 44 -0.35 -8.98 9.04
N LEU A 45 0.80 -8.32 9.21
CA LEU A 45 1.15 -7.73 10.51
C LEU A 45 0.13 -6.67 10.92
N ALA A 46 -0.27 -5.81 9.99
CA ALA A 46 -1.24 -4.76 10.28
C ALA A 46 -2.62 -5.35 10.58
N ALA A 47 -2.99 -6.41 9.88
CA ALA A 47 -4.30 -7.05 10.05
C ALA A 47 -4.38 -7.90 11.32
N GLY A 48 -3.28 -8.15 12.00
CA GLY A 48 -3.23 -9.04 13.13
C GLY A 48 -4.09 -8.62 14.31
N SER A 49 -4.41 -7.34 14.45
CA SER A 49 -5.28 -6.85 15.51
C SER A 49 -6.76 -7.12 15.26
N GLY A 50 -7.14 -7.41 14.02
CA GLY A 50 -8.53 -7.57 13.63
C GLY A 50 -9.29 -6.25 13.52
N GLU A 51 -8.66 -5.14 13.79
CA GLU A 51 -9.29 -3.82 13.72
C GLU A 51 -9.07 -3.17 12.36
N LYS A 52 -9.96 -2.23 12.04
CA LYS A 52 -9.87 -1.48 10.79
C LYS A 52 -8.57 -0.67 10.73
N PHE A 53 -7.91 -0.69 9.57
CA PHE A 53 -6.69 0.06 9.35
C PHE A 53 -6.66 0.58 7.92
N VAL A 54 -5.75 1.51 7.66
CA VAL A 54 -5.59 2.11 6.33
C VAL A 54 -4.30 1.59 5.72
N ILE A 55 -4.34 1.19 4.44
CA ILE A 55 -3.14 0.91 3.67
C ILE A 55 -2.96 2.04 2.68
N GLN A 56 -1.86 2.77 2.81
CA GLN A 56 -1.52 3.84 1.89
C GLN A 56 -0.36 3.39 1.00
N PHE A 57 -0.60 3.37 -0.30
CA PHE A 57 0.45 3.09 -1.28
C PHE A 57 1.20 4.37 -1.58
N SER A 58 2.51 4.32 -1.42
CA SER A 58 3.36 5.50 -1.51
C SER A 58 4.69 5.12 -2.15
N GLY A 59 5.68 6.00 -2.06
CA GLY A 59 7.00 5.83 -2.65
C GLY A 59 7.32 7.02 -3.53
N GLY A 60 8.32 6.89 -4.39
CA GLY A 60 8.62 7.93 -5.38
C GLY A 60 7.44 8.13 -6.32
N GLU A 61 7.00 7.05 -6.96
CA GLU A 61 5.75 7.01 -7.72
C GLU A 61 5.22 5.58 -7.65
N PRO A 62 4.17 5.33 -6.83
CA PRO A 62 3.70 3.96 -6.60
C PRO A 62 3.16 3.27 -7.85
N LEU A 63 2.68 4.01 -8.85
CA LEU A 63 2.16 3.41 -10.07
C LEU A 63 3.25 2.72 -10.90
N LEU A 64 4.53 3.01 -10.64
CA LEU A 64 5.63 2.25 -11.25
C LEU A 64 5.62 0.80 -10.82
N ASN A 65 5.03 0.49 -9.68
CA ASN A 65 4.93 -0.87 -9.16
C ASN A 65 3.47 -1.28 -9.03
N PHE A 66 2.73 -1.08 -10.11
CA PHE A 66 1.30 -1.36 -10.12
C PHE A 66 1.01 -2.84 -9.88
N LYS A 67 1.92 -3.72 -10.29
CA LYS A 67 1.79 -5.16 -10.05
C LYS A 67 1.66 -5.46 -8.56
N CYS A 68 2.51 -4.86 -7.74
CA CYS A 68 2.46 -5.05 -6.29
C CYS A 68 1.18 -4.47 -5.70
N LEU A 69 0.78 -3.29 -6.16
CA LEU A 69 -0.46 -2.66 -5.73
C LEU A 69 -1.66 -3.58 -5.99
N LYS A 70 -1.76 -4.12 -7.20
CA LYS A 70 -2.87 -5.02 -7.55
C LYS A 70 -2.85 -6.30 -6.70
N ALA A 71 -1.66 -6.83 -6.42
CA ALA A 71 -1.54 -8.02 -5.59
C ALA A 71 -2.05 -7.76 -4.17
N VAL A 72 -1.71 -6.61 -3.60
CA VAL A 72 -2.17 -6.25 -2.26
C VAL A 72 -3.68 -6.05 -2.24
N VAL A 73 -4.23 -5.35 -3.23
CA VAL A 73 -5.68 -5.12 -3.33
C VAL A 73 -6.42 -6.45 -3.39
N LYS A 74 -5.93 -7.36 -4.23
CA LYS A 74 -6.54 -8.69 -4.36
C LYS A 74 -6.46 -9.46 -3.06
N TYR A 75 -5.33 -9.41 -2.38
CA TYR A 75 -5.14 -10.12 -1.12
C TYR A 75 -6.12 -9.61 -0.05
N VAL A 76 -6.28 -8.31 0.04
CA VAL A 76 -7.21 -7.68 0.98
C VAL A 76 -8.64 -8.14 0.69
N GLN A 77 -9.03 -8.17 -0.58
CA GLN A 77 -10.38 -8.57 -0.97
C GLN A 77 -10.61 -10.06 -0.75
N ASP A 78 -9.66 -10.89 -1.15
CA ASP A 78 -9.80 -12.34 -1.04
C ASP A 78 -9.89 -12.81 0.42
N ASN A 79 -9.28 -12.07 1.33
CA ASN A 79 -9.25 -12.41 2.75
C ASN A 79 -10.19 -11.56 3.59
N ASN A 80 -10.98 -10.70 2.97
CA ASN A 80 -11.92 -9.82 3.67
C ASN A 80 -11.28 -9.04 4.81
N LEU A 81 -10.11 -8.50 4.57
CA LEU A 81 -9.39 -7.76 5.59
C LEU A 81 -10.06 -6.40 5.83
N PRO A 82 -10.07 -5.91 7.08
CA PRO A 82 -10.70 -4.62 7.40
C PRO A 82 -9.79 -3.45 7.04
N ALA A 83 -9.42 -3.36 5.78
CA ALA A 83 -8.48 -2.36 5.30
C ALA A 83 -9.15 -1.37 4.37
N VAL A 84 -8.86 -0.09 4.58
CA VAL A 84 -9.21 0.98 3.67
C VAL A 84 -7.98 1.27 2.82
N LEU A 85 -8.15 1.33 1.52
CA LEU A 85 -7.02 1.47 0.58
C LEU A 85 -6.96 2.89 0.03
N GLN A 86 -5.76 3.44 -0.02
CA GLN A 86 -5.54 4.74 -0.65
C GLN A 86 -4.16 4.78 -1.30
N ILE A 87 -4.01 5.62 -2.30
CA ILE A 87 -2.77 5.78 -3.03
C ILE A 87 -2.39 7.25 -3.06
N GLN A 88 -1.11 7.53 -2.87
CA GLN A 88 -0.54 8.86 -2.99
C GLN A 88 0.31 8.88 -4.26
N THR A 89 -0.13 9.58 -5.28
CA THR A 89 0.53 9.58 -6.59
C THR A 89 0.59 11.00 -7.14
N ASN A 90 1.61 11.27 -7.97
CA ASN A 90 1.68 12.55 -8.67
C ASN A 90 0.84 12.57 -9.95
N GLY A 91 0.24 11.44 -10.30
CA GLY A 91 -0.64 11.35 -11.45
C GLY A 91 0.04 11.21 -12.80
N SER A 92 1.36 11.29 -12.86
CA SER A 92 2.09 11.28 -14.14
C SER A 92 1.93 9.99 -14.93
N LEU A 93 1.70 8.87 -14.23
CA LEU A 93 1.51 7.56 -14.85
C LEU A 93 0.05 7.14 -14.90
N MET A 94 -0.86 8.01 -14.47
CA MET A 94 -2.28 7.68 -14.42
C MET A 94 -2.84 7.57 -15.83
N THR A 95 -3.53 6.47 -16.10
CA THR A 95 -4.27 6.26 -17.33
C THR A 95 -5.74 6.06 -16.97
N ASP A 96 -6.63 6.15 -17.96
CA ASP A 96 -8.05 5.88 -17.73
C ASP A 96 -8.25 4.48 -17.18
N GLU A 97 -7.50 3.52 -17.69
CA GLU A 97 -7.57 2.12 -17.24
C GLU A 97 -7.17 2.00 -15.77
N ILE A 98 -6.08 2.64 -15.38
CA ILE A 98 -5.62 2.62 -13.99
C ILE A 98 -6.63 3.32 -13.09
N ALA A 99 -7.14 4.47 -13.51
CA ALA A 99 -8.14 5.21 -12.73
C ALA A 99 -9.40 4.39 -12.52
N GLN A 100 -9.86 3.70 -13.56
CA GLN A 100 -11.03 2.83 -13.45
C GLN A 100 -10.77 1.66 -12.49
N TYR A 101 -9.59 1.08 -12.55
CA TYR A 101 -9.22 0.00 -11.65
C TYR A 101 -9.26 0.47 -10.19
N LEU A 102 -8.68 1.62 -9.91
CA LEU A 102 -8.64 2.17 -8.56
C LEU A 102 -10.05 2.49 -8.04
N PHE A 103 -10.86 3.10 -8.89
CA PHE A 103 -12.24 3.44 -8.53
C PHE A 103 -13.06 2.17 -8.26
N LYS A 104 -12.98 1.20 -9.16
CA LYS A 104 -13.73 -0.05 -9.04
C LYS A 104 -13.37 -0.80 -7.75
N ASN A 105 -12.12 -0.74 -7.34
CA ASN A 105 -11.63 -1.46 -6.16
C ASN A 105 -11.62 -0.57 -4.91
N LYS A 106 -12.23 0.59 -4.98
CA LYS A 106 -12.40 1.51 -3.85
C LYS A 106 -11.07 1.96 -3.24
N VAL A 107 -10.09 2.20 -4.10
CA VAL A 107 -8.81 2.78 -3.68
C VAL A 107 -8.92 4.30 -3.83
N ALA A 108 -8.86 5.02 -2.72
CA ALA A 108 -8.92 6.48 -2.74
C ALA A 108 -7.62 7.05 -3.32
N ILE A 109 -7.73 8.10 -4.11
CA ILE A 109 -6.58 8.72 -4.76
C ILE A 109 -6.29 10.06 -4.11
N GLY A 110 -5.05 10.20 -3.59
CA GLY A 110 -4.53 11.45 -3.10
C GLY A 110 -3.47 12.00 -4.05
N VAL A 111 -3.41 13.27 -4.18
CA VAL A 111 -2.45 13.95 -5.06
C VAL A 111 -1.56 14.87 -4.26
#